data_ba70c916c169bb4bd6f7f08110707d38
#
_entry.id   ba70c916c169bb4bd6f7f08110707d38
#
_cell.length_a   1.000
_cell.length_b   1.000
_cell.length_c   1.000
_cell.angle_alpha   90.00
_cell.angle_beta   90.00
_cell.angle_gamma   90.00
#
_symmetry.space_group_name_H-M   'P 1'
#
loop_
_entity.id
_entity.type
_entity.pdbx_description
1 polymer ?
#
loop_
_entity_poly.entity_id
_entity_poly.type
_entity_poly.pdbx_seq_one_letter_code
_entity_poly.pdbx_strand_id
1 'polypeptide(L)'
;YFHIKNIFCYSGGTEATALFPMAAETLRNSGFQIKTISKNENPVYTIKYADNEHPIIGFSKKIDDDFNPKSEFAAIMTCDSANDACPFVPGAEIRIPITFKDPKAFDNTPQQAEKYKERSLQIATELFYVFSQINS
;
A
#
# COMPACT_ATOMS: atom_id res chain seq x y z
N TYR A 1 15.91 -0.11 -7.82
CA TYR A 1 16.88 -1.02 -7.20
C TYR A 1 17.08 -2.28 -8.03
N PHE A 2 16.02 -3.01 -8.33
CA PHE A 2 16.09 -4.30 -9.01
C PHE A 2 15.89 -4.23 -10.53
N HIS A 3 15.62 -3.07 -11.08
CA HIS A 3 15.37 -2.83 -12.52
C HIS A 3 14.35 -3.77 -13.17
N ILE A 4 13.43 -4.32 -12.37
CA ILE A 4 12.36 -5.17 -12.86
C ILE A 4 11.35 -4.30 -13.60
N LYS A 5 11.12 -4.60 -14.88
CA LYS A 5 10.22 -3.83 -15.74
C LYS A 5 8.78 -4.33 -15.64
N ASN A 6 7.83 -3.46 -15.97
CA ASN A 6 6.40 -3.79 -16.10
C ASN A 6 5.74 -4.28 -14.80
N ILE A 7 6.18 -3.75 -13.65
CA ILE A 7 5.49 -3.97 -12.39
C ILE A 7 4.67 -2.74 -12.05
N PHE A 8 3.38 -2.95 -11.81
CA PHE A 8 2.43 -1.94 -11.39
C PHE A 8 1.88 -2.29 -10.02
N CYS A 9 1.85 -1.32 -9.11
CA CYS A 9 1.38 -1.50 -7.75
C CYS A 9 0.02 -0.83 -7.56
N TYR A 10 -0.92 -1.58 -7.02
CA TYR A 10 -2.27 -1.12 -6.68
C TYR A 10 -2.54 -1.36 -5.21
N SER A 11 -3.56 -0.72 -4.68
CA SER A 11 -4.04 -0.94 -3.32
C SER A 11 -5.56 -1.07 -3.32
N GLY A 12 -6.07 -1.80 -2.36
CA GLY A 12 -7.50 -1.93 -2.14
C GLY A 12 -7.77 -2.48 -0.75
N GLY A 13 -8.94 -2.22 -0.24
CA GLY A 13 -9.42 -2.72 1.04
C GLY A 13 -10.81 -3.30 0.94
N THR A 14 -11.43 -3.60 2.07
CA THR A 14 -12.82 -4.05 2.16
C THR A 14 -13.80 -2.88 2.07
N GLU A 15 -13.33 -1.67 2.36
CA GLU A 15 -14.12 -0.44 2.35
C GLU A 15 -13.35 0.70 1.66
N ALA A 16 -14.08 1.67 1.12
CA ALA A 16 -13.54 2.93 0.62
C ALA A 16 -13.83 4.03 1.65
N THR A 17 -12.78 4.60 2.23
CA THR A 17 -12.86 5.66 3.24
C THR A 17 -11.98 6.85 2.82
N ALA A 18 -10.82 7.00 3.44
CA ALA A 18 -9.78 7.94 3.03
C ALA A 18 -8.40 7.36 3.39
N LEU A 19 -7.37 7.75 2.64
CA LEU A 19 -5.99 7.43 3.04
C LEU A 19 -5.71 8.14 4.37
N PHE A 20 -5.34 7.37 5.38
CA PHE A 20 -5.09 7.92 6.72
C PHE A 20 -3.91 8.92 6.69
N PRO A 21 -4.06 10.13 7.24
CA PRO A 21 -3.05 11.19 7.13
C PRO A 21 -1.67 10.77 7.63
N MET A 22 -1.60 10.00 8.73
CA MET A 22 -0.34 9.51 9.28
C MET A 22 0.40 8.57 8.31
N ALA A 23 -0.31 7.77 7.51
CA ALA A 23 0.30 6.94 6.48
C ALA A 23 0.98 7.80 5.41
N ALA A 24 0.31 8.85 4.93
CA ALA A 24 0.88 9.79 3.98
C ALA A 24 2.09 10.54 4.54
N GLU A 25 2.03 10.95 5.81
CA GLU A 25 3.15 11.61 6.50
C GLU A 25 4.34 10.67 6.67
N THR A 26 4.11 9.43 7.07
CA THR A 26 5.16 8.41 7.19
C THR A 26 5.89 8.18 5.87
N LEU A 27 5.17 8.13 4.76
CA LEU A 27 5.78 8.03 3.43
C LEU A 27 6.60 9.29 3.08
N ARG A 28 6.10 10.49 3.36
CA ARG A 28 6.88 11.74 3.16
C ARG A 28 8.18 11.73 3.95
N ASN A 29 8.12 11.32 5.22
CA ASN A 29 9.28 11.21 6.10
C ASN A 29 10.27 10.12 5.64
N SER A 30 9.81 9.18 4.83
CA SER A 30 10.63 8.16 4.17
C SER A 30 11.19 8.60 2.81
N GLY A 31 10.96 9.85 2.40
CA GLY A 31 11.51 10.44 1.18
C GLY A 31 10.58 10.42 -0.04
N PHE A 32 9.34 9.93 0.10
CA PHE A 32 8.37 9.99 -1.00
C PHE A 32 7.81 11.40 -1.19
N GLN A 33 7.69 11.82 -2.43
CA GLN A 33 6.99 13.04 -2.80
C GLN A 33 5.49 12.74 -2.94
N ILE A 34 4.68 13.35 -2.06
CA ILE A 34 3.23 13.15 -2.05
C ILE A 34 2.55 14.49 -2.30
N LYS A 35 1.76 14.57 -3.38
CA LYS A 35 0.95 15.75 -3.71
C LYS A 35 -0.52 15.36 -3.77
N THR A 36 -1.37 16.19 -3.20
CA THR A 36 -2.83 16.03 -3.29
C THR A 36 -3.31 16.60 -4.62
N ILE A 37 -4.00 15.82 -5.42
CA ILE A 37 -4.56 16.23 -6.72
C ILE A 37 -6.07 16.42 -6.68
N SER A 38 -6.75 15.84 -5.71
CA SER A 38 -8.17 16.09 -5.44
C SER A 38 -8.41 16.16 -3.93
N LYS A 39 -9.14 17.19 -3.49
CA LYS A 39 -9.48 17.43 -2.08
C LYS A 39 -10.99 17.23 -1.91
N ASN A 40 -11.37 16.05 -1.47
CA ASN A 40 -12.74 15.70 -1.09
C ASN A 40 -12.69 14.77 0.15
N GLU A 41 -13.79 14.13 0.49
CA GLU A 41 -13.84 13.19 1.62
C GLU A 41 -12.91 11.97 1.45
N ASN A 42 -12.60 11.60 0.20
CA ASN A 42 -11.60 10.59 -0.14
C ASN A 42 -10.54 11.22 -1.07
N PRO A 43 -9.55 11.92 -0.51
CA PRO A 43 -8.55 12.65 -1.29
C PRO A 43 -7.74 11.73 -2.19
N VAL A 44 -7.38 12.23 -3.37
CA VAL A 44 -6.50 11.53 -4.32
C VAL A 44 -5.12 12.14 -4.27
N TYR A 45 -4.11 11.29 -4.24
CA TYR A 45 -2.70 11.67 -4.14
C TYR A 45 -1.90 11.13 -5.32
N THR A 46 -0.87 11.88 -5.72
CA THR A 46 0.26 11.33 -6.45
C THR A 46 1.38 11.02 -5.49
N ILE A 47 1.98 9.83 -5.63
CA ILE A 47 3.06 9.34 -4.78
C ILE A 47 4.24 8.99 -5.69
N LYS A 48 5.39 9.67 -5.51
CA LYS A 48 6.60 9.45 -6.29
C LYS A 48 7.77 9.10 -5.38
N TYR A 49 8.60 8.15 -5.78
CA TYR A 49 9.83 7.80 -5.09
C TYR A 49 11.09 8.46 -5.71
N ALA A 50 10.97 9.01 -6.93
CA ALA A 50 12.03 9.76 -7.60
C ALA A 50 11.45 10.78 -8.60
N ASP A 51 12.22 11.83 -8.93
CA ASP A 51 11.75 12.93 -9.79
C ASP A 51 11.45 12.49 -11.24
N ASN A 52 12.21 11.54 -11.75
CA ASN A 52 12.13 11.03 -13.12
C ASN A 52 11.20 9.82 -13.27
N GLU A 53 10.50 9.41 -12.21
CA GLU A 53 9.60 8.26 -12.23
C GLU A 53 8.14 8.67 -12.33
N HIS A 54 7.32 7.80 -12.90
CA HIS A 54 5.87 8.00 -12.96
C HIS A 54 5.25 7.94 -11.57
N PRO A 55 4.27 8.81 -11.26
CA PRO A 55 3.59 8.76 -9.98
C PRO A 55 2.67 7.54 -9.88
N ILE A 56 2.59 6.98 -8.70
CA ILE A 56 1.51 6.08 -8.29
C ILE A 56 0.34 6.96 -7.85
N ILE A 57 -0.87 6.61 -8.28
CA ILE A 57 -2.10 7.26 -7.83
C ILE A 57 -2.61 6.53 -6.60
N GLY A 58 -2.67 7.24 -5.49
CA GLY A 58 -3.09 6.72 -4.19
C GLY A 58 -4.40 7.35 -3.72
N PHE A 59 -5.39 6.53 -3.42
CA PHE A 59 -6.63 6.89 -2.74
C PHE A 59 -7.25 5.64 -2.09
N SER A 60 -8.15 5.85 -1.14
CA SER A 60 -8.84 4.71 -0.52
C SER A 60 -9.88 4.14 -1.47
N LYS A 61 -9.84 2.83 -1.70
CA LYS A 61 -10.77 2.14 -2.60
C LYS A 61 -10.93 0.68 -2.21
N LYS A 62 -12.02 0.09 -2.63
CA LYS A 62 -12.23 -1.35 -2.49
C LYS A 62 -11.29 -2.12 -3.42
N ILE A 63 -11.05 -3.39 -3.10
CA ILE A 63 -10.21 -4.26 -3.93
C ILE A 63 -10.79 -4.45 -5.34
N ASP A 64 -12.10 -4.45 -5.47
CA ASP A 64 -12.86 -4.61 -6.71
C ASP A 64 -13.18 -3.28 -7.43
N ASP A 65 -12.60 -2.15 -6.99
CA ASP A 65 -12.73 -0.86 -7.66
C ASP A 65 -12.28 -0.94 -9.13
N ASP A 66 -12.92 -0.17 -10.02
CA ASP A 66 -12.61 -0.17 -11.46
C ASP A 66 -11.20 0.35 -11.78
N PHE A 67 -10.59 1.07 -10.87
CA PHE A 67 -9.20 1.52 -10.99
C PHE A 67 -8.20 0.36 -10.80
N ASN A 68 -8.60 -0.71 -10.13
CA ASN A 68 -7.75 -1.88 -9.89
C ASN A 68 -7.84 -2.89 -11.04
N PRO A 69 -6.77 -3.70 -11.27
CA PRO A 69 -6.80 -4.77 -12.25
C PRO A 69 -7.88 -5.80 -11.89
N LYS A 70 -8.52 -6.36 -12.92
CA LYS A 70 -9.57 -7.37 -12.76
C LYS A 70 -9.05 -8.80 -12.94
N SER A 71 -7.82 -8.96 -13.46
CA SER A 71 -7.15 -10.25 -13.69
C SER A 71 -5.63 -10.05 -13.75
N GLU A 72 -4.89 -11.14 -13.82
CA GLU A 72 -3.43 -11.15 -14.02
C GLU A 72 -2.65 -10.39 -12.95
N PHE A 73 -3.02 -10.55 -11.68
CA PHE A 73 -2.33 -9.93 -10.56
C PHE A 73 -2.14 -10.87 -9.37
N ALA A 74 -1.13 -10.59 -8.55
CA ALA A 74 -0.94 -11.21 -7.25
C ALA A 74 -1.54 -10.31 -6.15
N ALA A 75 -2.36 -10.88 -5.27
CA ALA A 75 -2.92 -10.18 -4.12
C ALA A 75 -2.05 -10.41 -2.88
N ILE A 76 -1.37 -9.36 -2.42
CA ILE A 76 -0.61 -9.38 -1.17
C ILE A 76 -1.52 -8.92 -0.03
N MET A 77 -1.80 -9.83 0.90
CA MET A 77 -2.68 -9.56 2.06
C MET A 77 -1.82 -9.05 3.23
N THR A 78 -1.92 -7.76 3.51
CA THR A 78 -1.00 -7.08 4.44
C THR A 78 -1.49 -6.98 5.87
N CYS A 79 -2.76 -7.26 6.16
CA CYS A 79 -3.27 -7.29 7.53
C CYS A 79 -3.96 -8.62 7.84
N ASP A 80 -3.90 -9.04 9.12
CA ASP A 80 -4.49 -10.29 9.59
C ASP A 80 -6.01 -10.32 9.32
N SER A 81 -6.71 -9.23 9.61
CA SER A 81 -8.15 -9.12 9.38
C SER A 81 -8.53 -9.24 7.89
N ALA A 82 -7.72 -8.69 6.97
CA ALA A 82 -7.95 -8.84 5.54
C ALA A 82 -7.66 -10.28 5.08
N ASN A 83 -6.69 -10.94 5.70
CA ASN A 83 -6.39 -12.34 5.40
C ASN A 83 -7.57 -13.26 5.78
N ASP A 84 -8.20 -13.01 6.93
CA ASP A 84 -9.31 -13.83 7.44
C ASP A 84 -10.65 -13.46 6.78
N ALA A 85 -10.88 -12.17 6.54
CA ALA A 85 -12.13 -11.67 5.99
C ALA A 85 -12.24 -11.82 4.45
N CYS A 86 -11.13 -11.94 3.74
CA CYS A 86 -11.08 -12.09 2.29
C CYS A 86 -10.39 -13.40 1.88
N PRO A 87 -11.02 -14.56 2.10
CA PRO A 87 -10.44 -15.85 1.69
C PRO A 87 -10.29 -15.98 0.18
N PHE A 88 -11.02 -15.19 -0.57
CA PHE A 88 -10.99 -15.14 -2.03
C PHE A 88 -10.90 -13.70 -2.53
N VAL A 89 -9.96 -13.44 -3.44
CA VAL A 89 -9.81 -12.16 -4.15
C VAL A 89 -10.11 -12.41 -5.62
N PRO A 90 -11.27 -11.95 -6.14
CA PRO A 90 -11.66 -12.21 -7.53
C PRO A 90 -10.62 -11.70 -8.51
N GLY A 91 -10.24 -12.52 -9.49
CA GLY A 91 -9.28 -12.18 -10.54
C GLY A 91 -7.80 -12.29 -10.16
N ALA A 92 -7.47 -12.51 -8.89
CA ALA A 92 -6.10 -12.77 -8.49
C ALA A 92 -5.66 -14.17 -8.91
N GLU A 93 -4.48 -14.26 -9.54
CA GLU A 93 -3.85 -15.56 -9.87
C GLU A 93 -3.30 -16.24 -8.62
N ILE A 94 -2.80 -15.46 -7.69
CA ILE A 94 -2.28 -15.95 -6.42
C ILE A 94 -2.59 -14.95 -5.29
N ARG A 95 -2.82 -15.49 -4.10
CA ARG A 95 -3.01 -14.74 -2.87
C ARG A 95 -1.85 -15.04 -1.92
N ILE A 96 -1.11 -14.01 -1.53
CA ILE A 96 0.11 -14.13 -0.74
C ILE A 96 -0.12 -13.41 0.60
N PRO A 97 -0.24 -14.14 1.73
CA PRO A 97 -0.33 -13.52 3.04
C PRO A 97 1.07 -13.05 3.49
N ILE A 98 1.23 -11.74 3.63
CA ILE A 98 2.38 -11.09 4.27
C ILE A 98 1.81 -10.17 5.33
N THR A 99 1.33 -10.73 6.43
CA THR A 99 0.50 -10.04 7.39
C THR A 99 1.31 -9.28 8.44
N PHE A 100 0.80 -8.11 8.81
CA PHE A 100 1.37 -7.24 9.83
C PHE A 100 0.28 -6.80 10.81
N LYS A 101 0.67 -6.56 12.06
CA LYS A 101 -0.21 -5.91 13.03
C LYS A 101 -0.50 -4.49 12.59
N ASP A 102 -1.77 -4.13 12.51
CA ASP A 102 -2.20 -2.79 12.12
C ASP A 102 -1.73 -1.76 13.16
N PRO A 103 -0.97 -0.70 12.78
CA PRO A 103 -0.56 0.36 13.69
C PRO A 103 -1.72 1.21 14.19
N LYS A 104 -2.91 1.09 13.62
CA LYS A 104 -4.16 1.76 14.04
C LYS A 104 -4.44 1.62 15.54
N ALA A 105 -4.00 0.54 16.19
CA ALA A 105 -4.13 0.37 17.63
C ALA A 105 -3.45 1.49 18.45
N PHE A 106 -2.54 2.25 17.84
CA PHE A 106 -1.83 3.36 18.45
C PHE A 106 -2.34 4.74 17.98
N ASP A 107 -3.44 4.81 17.25
CA ASP A 107 -4.01 6.08 16.81
C ASP A 107 -4.39 6.96 18.02
N ASN A 108 -4.12 8.27 17.87
CA ASN A 108 -4.32 9.26 18.91
C ASN A 108 -3.48 9.05 20.20
N THR A 109 -2.39 8.28 20.12
CA THR A 109 -1.41 8.12 21.22
C THR A 109 -0.09 8.82 20.87
N PRO A 110 0.76 9.13 21.86
CA PRO A 110 2.11 9.67 21.60
C PRO A 110 3.01 8.73 20.77
N GLN A 111 2.69 7.45 20.69
CA GLN A 111 3.46 6.44 19.98
C GLN A 111 3.04 6.30 18.51
N GLN A 112 1.97 6.95 18.07
CA GLN A 112 1.38 6.79 16.74
C GLN A 112 2.42 6.91 15.62
N ALA A 113 3.16 8.02 15.56
CA ALA A 113 4.13 8.26 14.49
C ALA A 113 5.24 7.21 14.45
N GLU A 114 5.74 6.80 15.62
CA GLU A 114 6.77 5.75 15.73
C GLU A 114 6.25 4.41 15.23
N LYS A 115 5.04 4.01 15.62
CA LYS A 115 4.44 2.73 15.21
C LYS A 115 4.11 2.67 13.74
N TYR A 116 3.68 3.76 13.13
CA TYR A 116 3.49 3.84 11.68
C TYR A 116 4.82 3.74 10.93
N LYS A 117 5.87 4.41 11.41
CA LYS A 117 7.21 4.31 10.85
C LYS A 117 7.77 2.89 10.97
N GLU A 118 7.69 2.28 12.15
CA GLU A 118 8.11 0.89 12.40
C GLU A 118 7.43 -0.07 11.40
N ARG A 119 6.12 0.05 11.25
CA ARG A 119 5.35 -0.79 10.34
C ARG A 119 5.73 -0.57 8.88
N SER A 120 5.89 0.67 8.46
CA SER A 120 6.34 1.01 7.12
C SER A 120 7.71 0.38 6.79
N LEU A 121 8.67 0.43 7.73
CA LEU A 121 9.98 -0.18 7.55
C LEU A 121 9.92 -1.71 7.50
N GLN A 122 9.08 -2.35 8.31
CA GLN A 122 8.88 -3.79 8.26
C GLN A 122 8.34 -4.23 6.90
N ILE A 123 7.29 -3.56 6.41
CA ILE A 123 6.72 -3.84 5.08
C ILE A 123 7.77 -3.64 3.98
N ALA A 124 8.54 -2.54 4.05
CA ALA A 124 9.59 -2.25 3.07
C ALA A 124 10.67 -3.33 3.07
N THR A 125 11.06 -3.85 4.24
CA THR A 125 12.06 -4.91 4.38
C THR A 125 11.58 -6.21 3.75
N GLU A 126 10.34 -6.63 4.02
CA GLU A 126 9.76 -7.84 3.42
C GLU A 126 9.62 -7.71 1.90
N LEU A 127 9.12 -6.58 1.41
CA LEU A 127 9.02 -6.34 -0.04
C LEU A 127 10.41 -6.29 -0.69
N PHE A 128 11.40 -5.69 -0.05
CA PHE A 128 12.77 -5.70 -0.55
C PHE A 128 13.30 -7.13 -0.69
N TYR A 129 13.07 -7.97 0.30
CA TYR A 129 13.42 -9.39 0.24
C TYR A 129 12.71 -10.10 -0.91
N VAL A 130 11.39 -9.97 -1.01
CA VAL A 130 10.60 -10.61 -2.09
C VAL A 130 11.13 -10.22 -3.47
N PHE A 131 11.31 -8.94 -3.72
CA PHE A 131 11.80 -8.45 -5.02
C PHE A 131 13.26 -8.82 -5.28
N SER A 132 14.07 -9.03 -4.26
CA SER A 132 15.44 -9.53 -4.42
C SER A 132 15.53 -10.99 -4.90
N GLN A 133 14.45 -11.76 -4.74
CA GLN A 133 14.38 -13.15 -5.18
C GLN A 133 13.87 -13.31 -6.62
N ILE A 134 13.37 -12.23 -7.24
CA ILE A 134 12.93 -12.25 -8.63
C ILE A 134 14.15 -12.13 -9.53
N ASN A 135 14.44 -13.20 -10.26
CA ASN A 135 15.48 -13.19 -11.28
C ASN A 135 15.03 -12.33 -12.46
N SER A 136 15.78 -11.30 -12.77
CA SER A 136 15.58 -10.41 -13.92
C SER A 136 16.12 -11.03 -15.21
#